data_57031ee40a3acf19d93f49fa29558731
#
_entry.id   57031ee40a3acf19d93f49fa29558731
#
_cell.length_a   1.000
_cell.length_b   1.000
_cell.length_c   1.000
_cell.angle_alpha   90.00
_cell.angle_beta   90.00
_cell.angle_gamma   90.00
#
_symmetry.space_group_name_H-M   'P 1'
#
loop_
_entity.id
_entity.type
_entity.pdbx_description
1 polymer ?
#
loop_
_entity_poly.entity_id
_entity_poly.type
_entity_poly.pdbx_seq_one_letter_code
_entity_poly.pdbx_strand_id
1 'polypeptide(L)'
;MLENFSVHQIISKIKDREIKIAEVINFYLDRIKKFNPKLNAIISHIDETKITEEAKLKDENFNSDNDKDDIYGLPIAVKELFDIKNEVTCYGYKELLKNIPKQNSLLVDNYKKNAILIGKTNLSEFAVGCHTTNRVYGATSNVYDHSKSAGGSSGGAAAAVAANLIPFADGTDMMGSCRNPAAFANIYGLRPTPGAIAEDRFEIKNLKDFPLISTTGCFARTPNDMEFLFNYIKGRNVKDKLSFDLKDINNKKLSDLKIGWCIDLNEQYKYEDGIIDLCENILKKLQSNNLNIEDLKTEINSEELWYSWIILRAKFLYENFLLYNLKNLNELPSQAYWEYEKGKSIKTKDVLKAIEIRNKYMDKIQNLFKHYDFLALPSAQLFPFEKNLNNPEFINDNKIDTYHRYMEVYTLSSLLGLPTISIPVGFNNKGLPMGMQIIANVKEDNKVINFANSYEEIFNFSKFKPKLMQ
;
A
#
# COMPACT_ATOMS: atom_id res chain seq x y z
N MET A 1 -10.13 -26.27 4.23
CA MET A 1 -11.36 -25.60 4.74
C MET A 1 -11.12 -24.11 4.97
N LEU A 2 -10.14 -23.70 5.80
CA LEU A 2 -9.80 -22.27 6.10
C LEU A 2 -9.42 -21.44 4.86
N GLU A 3 -8.91 -22.06 3.82
CA GLU A 3 -8.48 -21.41 2.56
C GLU A 3 -9.58 -20.59 1.85
N ASN A 4 -10.84 -20.93 2.06
CA ASN A 4 -11.98 -20.31 1.42
C ASN A 4 -12.75 -19.33 2.31
N PHE A 5 -12.34 -19.19 3.57
CA PHE A 5 -12.98 -18.25 4.50
C PHE A 5 -12.42 -16.84 4.35
N SER A 6 -13.29 -15.83 4.42
CA SER A 6 -12.93 -14.45 4.66
C SER A 6 -12.40 -14.28 6.09
N VAL A 7 -11.74 -13.16 6.37
CA VAL A 7 -11.31 -12.81 7.74
C VAL A 7 -12.49 -12.82 8.69
N HIS A 8 -13.61 -12.22 8.28
CA HIS A 8 -14.82 -12.18 9.09
C HIS A 8 -15.36 -13.58 9.44
N GLN A 9 -15.36 -14.50 8.48
CA GLN A 9 -15.78 -15.89 8.71
C GLN A 9 -14.83 -16.62 9.65
N ILE A 10 -13.51 -16.40 9.54
CA ILE A 10 -12.52 -16.98 10.47
C ILE A 10 -12.78 -16.49 11.89
N ILE A 11 -12.98 -15.19 12.08
CA ILE A 11 -13.27 -14.59 13.39
C ILE A 11 -14.57 -15.12 13.97
N SER A 12 -15.66 -15.18 13.17
CA SER A 12 -16.93 -15.76 13.64
C SER A 12 -16.72 -17.18 14.16
N LYS A 13 -16.00 -18.01 13.41
CA LYS A 13 -15.74 -19.39 13.82
C LYS A 13 -14.86 -19.54 15.05
N ILE A 14 -13.92 -18.62 15.29
CA ILE A 14 -13.16 -18.54 16.53
C ILE A 14 -14.11 -18.20 17.68
N LYS A 15 -14.98 -17.22 17.50
CA LYS A 15 -15.96 -16.80 18.53
C LYS A 15 -16.93 -17.89 18.91
N ASP A 16 -17.42 -18.61 17.91
CA ASP A 16 -18.35 -19.71 18.07
C ASP A 16 -17.66 -20.99 18.59
N ARG A 17 -16.34 -20.93 18.83
CA ARG A 17 -15.52 -22.08 19.24
C ARG A 17 -15.55 -23.25 18.26
N GLU A 18 -15.87 -23.01 17.00
CA GLU A 18 -15.83 -24.02 15.93
C GLU A 18 -14.40 -24.33 15.49
N ILE A 19 -13.48 -23.32 15.58
CA ILE A 19 -12.05 -23.47 15.28
C ILE A 19 -11.23 -22.79 16.37
N LYS A 20 -10.03 -23.31 16.64
CA LYS A 20 -9.07 -22.74 17.58
C LYS A 20 -8.15 -21.75 16.86
N ILE A 21 -7.68 -20.74 17.60
CA ILE A 21 -6.63 -19.81 17.13
C ILE A 21 -5.38 -20.57 16.70
N ALA A 22 -4.97 -21.57 17.49
CA ALA A 22 -3.83 -22.42 17.13
C ALA A 22 -4.02 -23.15 15.79
N GLU A 23 -5.24 -23.57 15.42
CA GLU A 23 -5.52 -24.16 14.11
C GLU A 23 -5.38 -23.17 12.97
N VAL A 24 -5.86 -21.93 13.18
CA VAL A 24 -5.71 -20.83 12.22
C VAL A 24 -4.23 -20.49 12.01
N ILE A 25 -3.47 -20.35 13.09
CA ILE A 25 -2.03 -20.05 13.00
C ILE A 25 -1.30 -21.17 12.27
N ASN A 26 -1.52 -22.44 12.63
CA ASN A 26 -0.88 -23.57 11.96
C ASN A 26 -1.20 -23.61 10.45
N PHE A 27 -2.45 -23.36 10.09
CA PHE A 27 -2.84 -23.25 8.68
C PHE A 27 -1.99 -22.22 7.91
N TYR A 28 -1.81 -21.01 8.45
CA TYR A 28 -1.01 -19.98 7.78
C TYR A 28 0.49 -20.31 7.81
N LEU A 29 1.03 -20.85 8.88
CA LEU A 29 2.43 -21.29 8.96
C LEU A 29 2.75 -22.39 7.93
N ASP A 30 1.87 -23.35 7.75
CA ASP A 30 2.02 -24.41 6.75
C ASP A 30 1.99 -23.83 5.31
N ARG A 31 1.12 -22.87 5.06
CA ARG A 31 1.09 -22.16 3.76
C ARG A 31 2.37 -21.37 3.52
N ILE A 32 2.88 -20.68 4.53
CA ILE A 32 4.15 -19.96 4.43
C ILE A 32 5.29 -20.93 4.10
N LYS A 33 5.41 -22.05 4.82
CA LYS A 33 6.41 -23.09 4.53
C LYS A 33 6.33 -23.61 3.09
N LYS A 34 5.11 -23.81 2.60
CA LYS A 34 4.87 -24.38 1.25
C LYS A 34 5.14 -23.40 0.12
N PHE A 35 4.69 -22.17 0.22
CA PHE A 35 4.61 -21.24 -0.90
C PHE A 35 5.61 -20.08 -0.83
N ASN A 36 5.97 -19.63 0.37
CA ASN A 36 6.86 -18.49 0.54
C ASN A 36 8.27 -18.69 -0.06
N PRO A 37 8.87 -19.89 -0.10
CA PRO A 37 10.16 -20.10 -0.75
C PRO A 37 10.19 -19.69 -2.23
N LYS A 38 9.04 -19.74 -2.95
CA LYS A 38 8.94 -19.29 -4.34
C LYS A 38 8.67 -17.80 -4.46
N LEU A 39 8.05 -17.18 -3.45
CA LEU A 39 7.60 -15.81 -3.49
C LEU A 39 8.60 -14.84 -2.83
N ASN A 40 9.28 -15.27 -1.76
CA ASN A 40 10.10 -14.40 -0.92
C ASN A 40 9.33 -13.17 -0.41
N ALA A 41 8.11 -13.41 0.06
CA ALA A 41 7.16 -12.39 0.50
C ALA A 41 7.32 -12.06 1.98
N ILE A 42 7.46 -13.09 2.84
CA ILE A 42 7.72 -12.97 4.28
C ILE A 42 9.18 -13.37 4.51
N ILE A 43 9.95 -12.46 5.08
CA ILE A 43 11.43 -12.54 5.08
C ILE A 43 12.06 -12.73 6.46
N SER A 44 11.55 -12.10 7.48
CA SER A 44 12.06 -12.21 8.84
C SER A 44 11.00 -12.89 9.69
N HIS A 45 11.24 -14.17 10.01
CA HIS A 45 10.27 -14.98 10.74
C HIS A 45 10.54 -14.87 12.24
N ILE A 46 9.46 -14.74 13.02
CA ILE A 46 9.50 -14.93 14.46
C ILE A 46 9.58 -16.44 14.74
N ASP A 47 10.20 -16.82 15.86
CA ASP A 47 10.34 -18.22 16.25
C ASP A 47 8.96 -18.91 16.31
N GLU A 48 8.81 -20.00 15.56
CA GLU A 48 7.55 -20.72 15.39
C GLU A 48 7.03 -21.31 16.72
N THR A 49 7.94 -21.66 17.62
CA THR A 49 7.57 -22.15 18.96
C THR A 49 6.88 -21.05 19.74
N LYS A 50 7.43 -19.82 19.73
CA LYS A 50 6.82 -18.66 20.39
C LYS A 50 5.45 -18.32 19.80
N ILE A 51 5.34 -18.36 18.47
CA ILE A 51 4.06 -18.11 17.76
C ILE A 51 3.00 -19.12 18.21
N THR A 52 3.36 -20.41 18.25
CA THR A 52 2.46 -21.49 18.62
C THR A 52 2.06 -21.43 20.10
N GLU A 53 2.99 -21.08 20.98
CA GLU A 53 2.73 -20.87 22.41
C GLU A 53 1.77 -19.67 22.61
N GLU A 54 2.02 -18.56 21.93
CA GLU A 54 1.13 -17.38 21.99
C GLU A 54 -0.28 -17.72 21.50
N ALA A 55 -0.41 -18.51 20.41
CA ALA A 55 -1.69 -18.96 19.91
C ALA A 55 -2.47 -19.79 20.91
N LYS A 56 -1.80 -20.74 21.61
CA LYS A 56 -2.42 -21.55 22.66
C LYS A 56 -2.86 -20.70 23.86
N LEU A 57 -2.03 -19.76 24.31
CA LEU A 57 -2.37 -18.85 25.39
C LEU A 57 -3.58 -17.97 25.03
N LYS A 58 -3.67 -17.52 23.77
CA LYS A 58 -4.86 -16.77 23.31
C LYS A 58 -6.11 -17.64 23.24
N ASP A 59 -6.00 -18.94 22.87
CA ASP A 59 -7.12 -19.89 22.93
C ASP A 59 -7.63 -20.10 24.36
N GLU A 60 -6.73 -20.24 25.31
CA GLU A 60 -7.04 -20.45 26.74
C GLU A 60 -7.71 -19.21 27.36
N ASN A 61 -7.23 -18.03 26.98
CA ASN A 61 -7.69 -16.75 27.55
C ASN A 61 -8.83 -16.10 26.72
N PHE A 62 -9.27 -16.73 25.62
CA PHE A 62 -10.31 -16.17 24.77
C PHE A 62 -11.64 -15.97 25.51
N ASN A 63 -12.11 -14.73 25.53
CA ASN A 63 -13.41 -14.36 26.09
C ASN A 63 -14.28 -13.73 25.00
N SER A 64 -15.32 -14.46 24.57
CA SER A 64 -16.25 -14.04 23.51
C SER A 64 -16.94 -12.70 23.79
N ASP A 65 -17.02 -12.26 25.04
CA ASP A 65 -17.68 -11.00 25.39
C ASP A 65 -16.77 -9.78 25.30
N ASN A 66 -15.45 -9.97 25.50
CA ASN A 66 -14.45 -8.89 25.46
C ASN A 66 -13.68 -8.84 24.16
N ASP A 67 -13.55 -9.97 23.45
CA ASP A 67 -12.74 -10.10 22.21
C ASP A 67 -13.62 -9.99 20.96
N LYS A 68 -14.68 -9.18 21.03
CA LYS A 68 -15.64 -8.96 19.93
C LYS A 68 -15.03 -8.05 18.86
N ASP A 69 -15.23 -8.47 17.61
CA ASP A 69 -15.08 -7.63 16.40
C ASP A 69 -13.69 -7.06 16.11
N ASP A 70 -12.61 -7.74 16.51
CA ASP A 70 -11.25 -7.33 16.19
C ASP A 70 -10.38 -8.46 15.63
N ILE A 71 -9.11 -8.18 15.36
CA ILE A 71 -8.15 -9.10 14.78
C ILE A 71 -7.57 -10.11 15.78
N TYR A 72 -8.25 -10.40 16.88
CA TYR A 72 -7.76 -11.26 17.96
C TYR A 72 -7.35 -12.65 17.45
N GLY A 73 -6.11 -13.02 17.73
CA GLY A 73 -5.54 -14.31 17.34
C GLY A 73 -5.21 -14.48 15.85
N LEU A 74 -5.47 -13.48 15.00
CA LEU A 74 -5.10 -13.57 13.58
C LEU A 74 -3.60 -13.34 13.37
N PRO A 75 -2.96 -14.05 12.41
CA PRO A 75 -1.57 -13.83 12.09
C PRO A 75 -1.37 -12.53 11.31
N ILE A 76 -0.32 -11.78 11.66
CA ILE A 76 0.11 -10.63 10.89
C ILE A 76 1.63 -10.62 10.70
N ALA A 77 2.10 -10.24 9.52
CA ALA A 77 3.48 -9.95 9.23
C ALA A 77 3.58 -8.48 8.82
N VAL A 78 4.31 -7.67 9.58
CA VAL A 78 4.43 -6.23 9.32
C VAL A 78 5.50 -5.95 8.27
N LYS A 79 5.35 -4.87 7.50
CA LYS A 79 6.38 -4.45 6.57
C LYS A 79 7.72 -4.23 7.28
N GLU A 80 8.81 -4.66 6.67
CA GLU A 80 10.18 -4.57 7.23
C GLU A 80 10.68 -3.12 7.37
N LEU A 81 9.76 -2.17 7.40
CA LEU A 81 9.92 -0.77 7.73
C LEU A 81 9.50 -0.45 9.18
N PHE A 82 8.64 -1.29 9.77
CA PHE A 82 8.12 -1.10 11.12
C PHE A 82 8.99 -1.83 12.15
N ASP A 83 9.33 -1.11 13.21
CA ASP A 83 10.14 -1.63 14.30
C ASP A 83 9.33 -2.60 15.16
N ILE A 84 9.90 -3.80 15.37
CA ILE A 84 9.48 -4.74 16.39
C ILE A 84 10.59 -4.75 17.45
N LYS A 85 10.26 -4.45 18.70
CA LYS A 85 11.22 -4.45 19.80
C LYS A 85 11.98 -5.77 19.89
N ASN A 86 13.31 -5.69 19.98
CA ASN A 86 14.25 -6.79 20.04
C ASN A 86 14.38 -7.66 18.76
N GLU A 87 13.71 -7.28 17.66
CA GLU A 87 13.87 -7.91 16.35
C GLU A 87 14.61 -6.95 15.40
N VAL A 88 15.38 -7.50 14.47
CA VAL A 88 16.14 -6.68 13.51
C VAL A 88 15.17 -5.90 12.62
N THR A 89 15.46 -4.60 12.42
CA THR A 89 14.87 -3.77 11.36
C THR A 89 15.99 -3.14 10.55
N CYS A 90 16.24 -3.67 9.36
CA CYS A 90 17.38 -3.24 8.54
C CYS A 90 16.97 -2.46 7.28
N TYR A 91 15.65 -2.25 7.04
CA TYR A 91 15.13 -1.56 5.85
C TYR A 91 15.64 -2.15 4.53
N GLY A 92 15.97 -3.46 4.52
CA GLY A 92 16.59 -4.15 3.40
C GLY A 92 18.05 -3.76 3.14
N TYR A 93 18.72 -3.02 4.02
CA TYR A 93 20.07 -2.49 3.86
C TYR A 93 21.09 -3.20 4.76
N LYS A 94 22.20 -3.69 4.19
CA LYS A 94 23.17 -4.56 4.87
C LYS A 94 23.83 -3.92 6.10
N GLU A 95 24.15 -2.63 6.04
CA GLU A 95 24.80 -1.94 7.16
C GLU A 95 23.91 -1.91 8.41
N LEU A 96 22.59 -1.98 8.23
CA LEU A 96 21.60 -1.93 9.31
C LEU A 96 21.17 -3.32 9.84
N LEU A 97 21.84 -4.41 9.44
CA LEU A 97 21.56 -5.77 9.95
C LEU A 97 21.78 -5.92 11.46
N LYS A 98 22.45 -4.98 12.10
CA LYS A 98 22.65 -4.94 13.56
C LYS A 98 21.73 -3.93 14.25
N ASN A 99 20.82 -3.28 13.51
CA ASN A 99 19.86 -2.35 14.08
C ASN A 99 18.74 -3.15 14.77
N ILE A 100 18.78 -3.18 16.11
CA ILE A 100 17.78 -3.84 16.96
C ILE A 100 17.01 -2.73 17.71
N PRO A 101 15.78 -2.44 17.32
CA PRO A 101 14.94 -1.44 17.96
C PRO A 101 14.68 -1.75 19.43
N LYS A 102 14.71 -0.71 20.27
CA LYS A 102 14.39 -0.83 21.71
C LYS A 102 12.90 -0.67 22.02
N GLN A 103 12.12 -0.23 21.04
CA GLN A 103 10.67 -0.02 21.14
C GLN A 103 9.99 -0.54 19.87
N ASN A 104 8.72 -0.87 19.98
CA ASN A 104 7.88 -1.12 18.82
C ASN A 104 7.49 0.21 18.15
N SER A 105 7.22 0.18 16.85
CA SER A 105 6.46 1.25 16.20
C SER A 105 5.01 1.27 16.71
N LEU A 106 4.33 2.42 16.56
CA LEU A 106 2.94 2.61 17.02
C LEU A 106 1.99 1.56 16.43
N LEU A 107 2.17 1.24 15.15
CA LEU A 107 1.38 0.22 14.48
C LEU A 107 1.59 -1.17 15.08
N VAL A 108 2.84 -1.53 15.36
CA VAL A 108 3.19 -2.82 15.99
C VAL A 108 2.65 -2.91 17.41
N ASP A 109 2.72 -1.83 18.20
CA ASP A 109 2.10 -1.77 19.52
C ASP A 109 0.59 -2.00 19.45
N ASN A 110 -0.07 -1.49 18.39
CA ASN A 110 -1.49 -1.72 18.19
C ASN A 110 -1.80 -3.18 17.84
N TYR A 111 -1.07 -3.78 16.91
CA TYR A 111 -1.24 -5.18 16.53
C TYR A 111 -1.02 -6.16 17.70
N LYS A 112 0.02 -5.93 18.52
CA LYS A 112 0.36 -6.82 19.64
C LYS A 112 -0.69 -6.91 20.73
N LYS A 113 -1.68 -6.04 20.73
CA LYS A 113 -2.81 -6.18 21.66
C LYS A 113 -3.62 -7.44 21.34
N ASN A 114 -3.86 -7.71 20.07
CA ASN A 114 -4.86 -8.68 19.63
C ASN A 114 -4.34 -9.68 18.60
N ALA A 115 -3.56 -9.27 17.61
CA ALA A 115 -2.99 -10.16 16.59
C ALA A 115 -1.77 -10.94 17.10
N ILE A 116 -1.36 -11.94 16.34
CA ILE A 116 -0.12 -12.70 16.55
C ILE A 116 0.87 -12.30 15.47
N LEU A 117 1.98 -11.69 15.87
CA LEU A 117 3.06 -11.34 14.95
C LEU A 117 3.81 -12.60 14.52
N ILE A 118 3.90 -12.86 13.21
CA ILE A 118 4.57 -14.04 12.68
C ILE A 118 5.87 -13.73 11.93
N GLY A 119 6.15 -12.47 11.63
CA GLY A 119 7.34 -12.05 10.92
C GLY A 119 7.20 -10.69 10.27
N LYS A 120 8.04 -10.46 9.26
CA LYS A 120 8.04 -9.22 8.49
C LYS A 120 7.90 -9.49 6.98
N THR A 121 7.21 -8.61 6.27
CA THR A 121 7.07 -8.67 4.81
C THR A 121 8.18 -7.89 4.12
N ASN A 122 8.61 -8.39 2.94
CA ASN A 122 9.69 -7.83 2.15
C ASN A 122 9.33 -6.45 1.55
N LEU A 123 10.36 -5.64 1.33
CA LEU A 123 10.22 -4.27 0.83
C LEU A 123 11.31 -3.93 -0.19
N SER A 124 11.13 -2.83 -0.94
CA SER A 124 12.23 -2.17 -1.64
C SER A 124 13.21 -1.60 -0.63
N GLU A 125 14.50 -1.62 -0.92
CA GLU A 125 15.53 -1.09 -0.01
C GLU A 125 15.19 0.36 0.40
N PHE A 126 15.11 0.64 1.71
CA PHE A 126 14.63 1.90 2.31
C PHE A 126 13.19 2.30 1.88
N ALA A 127 12.39 1.38 1.39
CA ALA A 127 11.09 1.65 0.77
C ALA A 127 11.14 2.61 -0.44
N VAL A 128 12.29 2.74 -1.11
CA VAL A 128 12.50 3.57 -2.29
C VAL A 128 12.27 2.76 -3.56
N GLY A 129 11.37 3.23 -4.44
CA GLY A 129 11.01 2.60 -5.71
C GLY A 129 9.84 1.61 -5.65
N CYS A 130 9.24 1.32 -6.82
CA CYS A 130 8.11 0.39 -6.99
C CYS A 130 8.56 -1.00 -7.46
N HIS A 131 9.68 -1.49 -6.92
CA HIS A 131 10.14 -2.87 -7.12
C HIS A 131 10.66 -3.41 -5.80
N THR A 132 9.97 -4.44 -5.26
CA THR A 132 10.36 -5.06 -4.00
C THR A 132 11.57 -5.95 -4.19
N THR A 133 12.73 -5.34 -4.10
CA THR A 133 14.04 -5.99 -4.13
C THR A 133 14.99 -5.25 -3.18
N ASN A 134 15.90 -6.00 -2.54
CA ASN A 134 16.95 -5.44 -1.69
C ASN A 134 18.12 -6.40 -1.59
N ARG A 135 19.28 -5.90 -1.16
CA ARG A 135 20.53 -6.66 -1.09
C ARG A 135 20.63 -7.59 0.11
N VAL A 136 19.67 -7.54 1.04
CA VAL A 136 19.64 -8.42 2.22
C VAL A 136 18.84 -9.67 1.94
N TYR A 137 17.60 -9.50 1.46
CA TYR A 137 16.61 -10.56 1.32
C TYR A 137 16.34 -10.96 -0.13
N GLY A 138 16.79 -10.15 -1.10
CA GLY A 138 16.51 -10.37 -2.53
C GLY A 138 15.12 -9.86 -2.95
N ALA A 139 14.69 -10.28 -4.14
CA ALA A 139 13.44 -9.81 -4.75
C ALA A 139 12.24 -10.68 -4.35
N THR A 140 11.08 -10.04 -4.18
CA THR A 140 9.78 -10.73 -4.11
C THR A 140 9.26 -10.98 -5.51
N SER A 141 8.80 -12.21 -5.78
CA SER A 141 8.21 -12.62 -7.03
C SER A 141 6.73 -12.26 -7.12
N ASN A 142 6.27 -11.91 -8.33
CA ASN A 142 4.85 -11.78 -8.62
C ASN A 142 4.13 -13.12 -8.45
N VAL A 143 2.93 -13.10 -7.91
CA VAL A 143 2.14 -14.31 -7.61
C VAL A 143 1.54 -14.99 -8.85
N TYR A 144 1.39 -14.24 -9.96
CA TYR A 144 0.86 -14.74 -11.24
C TYR A 144 1.95 -15.20 -12.19
N ASP A 145 3.13 -14.54 -12.14
CA ASP A 145 4.33 -14.91 -12.91
C ASP A 145 5.58 -14.65 -12.06
N HIS A 146 6.23 -15.72 -11.61
CA HIS A 146 7.39 -15.64 -10.70
C HIS A 146 8.65 -15.02 -11.34
N SER A 147 8.68 -14.82 -12.65
CA SER A 147 9.73 -14.07 -13.33
C SER A 147 9.57 -12.56 -13.22
N LYS A 148 8.39 -12.11 -12.81
CA LYS A 148 7.99 -10.71 -12.77
C LYS A 148 8.08 -10.10 -11.36
N SER A 149 8.15 -8.76 -11.30
CA SER A 149 8.14 -7.96 -10.10
C SER A 149 6.78 -8.05 -9.38
N ALA A 150 6.80 -8.15 -8.08
CA ALA A 150 5.61 -8.05 -7.22
C ALA A 150 5.13 -6.60 -7.04
N GLY A 151 5.77 -5.64 -7.73
CA GLY A 151 5.57 -4.23 -7.42
C GLY A 151 6.29 -3.81 -6.14
N GLY A 152 6.03 -2.61 -5.69
CA GLY A 152 6.69 -2.08 -4.48
C GLY A 152 6.21 -0.68 -4.09
N SER A 153 6.72 -0.22 -2.98
CA SER A 153 7.74 -0.80 -2.10
C SER A 153 7.22 -1.90 -1.15
N SER A 154 5.90 -2.15 -1.05
CA SER A 154 5.29 -3.15 -0.14
C SER A 154 4.89 -4.44 -0.90
N GLY A 155 5.71 -4.89 -1.88
CA GLY A 155 5.38 -6.06 -2.71
C GLY A 155 5.35 -7.37 -1.92
N GLY A 156 6.14 -7.50 -0.85
CA GLY A 156 6.08 -8.64 0.05
C GLY A 156 4.70 -8.77 0.70
N ALA A 157 4.15 -7.66 1.22
CA ALA A 157 2.83 -7.62 1.81
C ALA A 157 1.73 -8.02 0.79
N ALA A 158 1.74 -7.40 -0.40
CA ALA A 158 0.77 -7.71 -1.45
C ALA A 158 0.85 -9.17 -1.92
N ALA A 159 2.07 -9.69 -2.15
CA ALA A 159 2.27 -11.08 -2.54
C ALA A 159 1.82 -12.06 -1.45
N ALA A 160 2.10 -11.77 -0.17
CA ALA A 160 1.67 -12.61 0.95
C ALA A 160 0.15 -12.68 1.07
N VAL A 161 -0.54 -11.53 0.92
CA VAL A 161 -2.01 -11.47 0.93
C VAL A 161 -2.61 -12.19 -0.28
N ALA A 162 -2.10 -11.92 -1.48
CA ALA A 162 -2.62 -12.54 -2.71
C ALA A 162 -2.44 -14.07 -2.70
N ALA A 163 -1.32 -14.57 -2.17
CA ALA A 163 -1.05 -15.99 -2.02
C ALA A 163 -1.71 -16.60 -0.77
N ASN A 164 -2.51 -15.85 -0.02
CA ASN A 164 -3.13 -16.28 1.23
C ASN A 164 -2.12 -16.85 2.26
N LEU A 165 -0.95 -16.25 2.38
CA LEU A 165 0.03 -16.56 3.43
C LEU A 165 -0.31 -15.85 4.73
N ILE A 166 -1.04 -14.77 4.66
CA ILE A 166 -1.65 -14.00 5.75
C ILE A 166 -3.00 -13.45 5.28
N PRO A 167 -3.93 -13.19 6.19
CA PRO A 167 -5.30 -12.78 5.82
C PRO A 167 -5.34 -11.36 5.20
N PHE A 168 -4.56 -10.45 5.74
CA PHE A 168 -4.40 -9.05 5.34
C PHE A 168 -2.99 -8.58 5.72
N ALA A 169 -2.56 -7.41 5.26
CA ALA A 169 -1.26 -6.83 5.61
C ALA A 169 -1.31 -5.31 5.67
N ASP A 170 -0.39 -4.75 6.45
CA ASP A 170 -0.02 -3.34 6.34
C ASP A 170 0.94 -3.09 5.18
N GLY A 171 1.13 -1.81 4.90
CA GLY A 171 2.14 -1.29 3.99
C GLY A 171 2.34 0.19 4.23
N THR A 172 3.18 0.82 3.43
CA THR A 172 3.32 2.28 3.40
C THR A 172 3.16 2.78 1.98
N ASP A 173 2.61 3.96 1.80
CA ASP A 173 2.42 4.56 0.47
C ASP A 173 2.86 6.03 0.46
N MET A 174 4.02 6.26 -0.13
CA MET A 174 4.48 7.60 -0.50
C MET A 174 4.19 7.86 -1.97
N MET A 175 4.55 6.94 -2.88
CA MET A 175 4.39 7.06 -4.31
C MET A 175 3.86 5.74 -4.89
N GLY A 176 2.66 5.34 -4.44
CA GLY A 176 2.00 4.13 -4.94
C GLY A 176 2.40 2.83 -4.25
N SER A 177 3.12 2.86 -3.11
CA SER A 177 3.68 1.64 -2.52
C SER A 177 2.67 0.70 -1.83
N CYS A 178 1.38 1.08 -1.77
CA CYS A 178 0.26 0.16 -1.56
C CYS A 178 -0.49 -0.10 -2.87
N ARG A 179 -0.70 0.92 -3.68
CA ARG A 179 -1.51 0.85 -4.91
C ARG A 179 -0.84 0.06 -6.03
N ASN A 180 0.47 0.26 -6.27
CA ASN A 180 1.22 -0.47 -7.28
C ASN A 180 1.25 -1.99 -7.01
N PRO A 181 1.72 -2.45 -5.83
CA PRO A 181 1.77 -3.89 -5.59
C PRO A 181 0.38 -4.54 -5.52
N ALA A 182 -0.67 -3.81 -5.10
CA ALA A 182 -2.04 -4.30 -5.17
C ALA A 182 -2.48 -4.55 -6.62
N ALA A 183 -2.21 -3.60 -7.53
CA ALA A 183 -2.49 -3.76 -8.96
C ALA A 183 -1.74 -4.95 -9.57
N PHE A 184 -0.48 -5.16 -9.18
CA PHE A 184 0.35 -6.27 -9.64
C PHE A 184 -0.01 -7.63 -9.02
N ALA A 185 -0.83 -7.63 -7.99
CA ALA A 185 -1.24 -8.84 -7.27
C ALA A 185 -2.75 -9.15 -7.39
N ASN A 186 -3.53 -8.39 -8.16
CA ASN A 186 -4.99 -8.51 -8.31
C ASN A 186 -5.71 -8.55 -6.96
N ILE A 187 -5.34 -7.62 -6.06
CA ILE A 187 -5.96 -7.43 -4.74
C ILE A 187 -6.29 -5.96 -4.52
N TYR A 188 -6.89 -5.66 -3.40
CA TYR A 188 -7.17 -4.29 -2.97
C TYR A 188 -6.01 -3.73 -2.16
N GLY A 189 -5.62 -2.46 -2.44
CA GLY A 189 -4.58 -1.74 -1.71
C GLY A 189 -5.01 -0.32 -1.41
N LEU A 190 -5.08 0.03 -0.13
CA LEU A 190 -5.53 1.33 0.35
C LEU A 190 -4.34 2.21 0.71
N ARG A 191 -4.34 3.43 0.16
CA ARG A 191 -3.58 4.58 0.65
C ARG A 191 -4.57 5.51 1.36
N PRO A 192 -4.61 5.56 2.68
CA PRO A 192 -5.52 6.46 3.38
C PRO A 192 -5.02 7.91 3.37
N THR A 193 -5.86 8.82 3.83
CA THR A 193 -5.46 10.20 4.15
C THR A 193 -4.31 10.17 5.17
N PRO A 194 -3.17 10.85 4.92
CA PRO A 194 -2.06 10.90 5.86
C PRO A 194 -2.51 11.44 7.24
N GLY A 195 -2.32 10.64 8.28
CA GLY A 195 -2.82 10.91 9.63
C GLY A 195 -4.09 10.15 10.02
N ALA A 196 -4.77 9.50 9.08
CA ALA A 196 -5.88 8.59 9.40
C ALA A 196 -5.42 7.35 10.20
N ILE A 197 -4.18 6.91 9.97
CA ILE A 197 -3.47 5.93 10.80
C ILE A 197 -2.33 6.65 11.49
N ALA A 198 -2.19 6.45 12.79
CA ALA A 198 -1.11 7.07 13.57
C ALA A 198 0.24 6.41 13.26
N GLU A 199 1.29 7.22 13.13
CA GLU A 199 2.65 6.81 12.76
C GLU A 199 3.70 7.41 13.67
N ASP A 200 4.87 6.75 13.75
CA ASP A 200 6.07 7.32 14.32
C ASP A 200 6.66 8.32 13.33
N ARG A 201 6.38 9.61 13.55
CA ARG A 201 6.78 10.68 12.65
C ARG A 201 8.02 11.38 13.15
N PHE A 202 8.87 11.78 12.23
CA PHE A 202 9.96 12.71 12.51
C PHE A 202 9.64 14.09 11.95
N GLU A 203 10.11 15.11 12.66
CA GLU A 203 9.97 16.50 12.21
C GLU A 203 11.15 16.86 11.30
N ILE A 204 10.87 17.44 10.14
CA ILE A 204 11.90 18.01 9.29
C ILE A 204 12.38 19.32 9.92
N LYS A 205 13.65 19.36 10.31
CA LYS A 205 14.25 20.52 10.94
C LYS A 205 14.03 21.78 10.09
N ASN A 206 13.58 22.86 10.73
CA ASN A 206 13.32 24.17 10.11
C ASN A 206 12.20 24.24 9.06
N LEU A 207 11.33 23.22 8.95
CA LEU A 207 10.19 23.17 8.02
C LEU A 207 8.94 22.64 8.74
N LYS A 208 8.39 23.42 9.67
CA LYS A 208 7.26 23.02 10.53
C LYS A 208 6.00 22.62 9.76
N ASP A 209 5.77 23.23 8.59
CA ASP A 209 4.58 23.03 7.77
C ASP A 209 4.85 22.10 6.57
N PHE A 210 5.85 21.21 6.70
CA PHE A 210 6.14 20.26 5.63
C PHE A 210 4.96 19.29 5.45
N PRO A 211 4.43 19.12 4.23
CA PRO A 211 3.24 18.31 4.01
C PRO A 211 3.50 16.83 4.27
N LEU A 212 2.49 16.14 4.81
CA LEU A 212 2.51 14.69 4.92
C LEU A 212 2.32 14.06 3.54
N ILE A 213 3.39 13.53 2.96
CA ILE A 213 3.39 12.91 1.63
C ILE A 213 3.42 11.38 1.67
N SER A 214 3.68 10.80 2.84
CA SER A 214 3.69 9.36 3.09
C SER A 214 2.62 9.00 4.12
N THR A 215 2.09 7.80 4.04
CA THR A 215 1.14 7.25 5.00
C THR A 215 1.24 5.74 5.07
N THR A 216 0.95 5.17 6.24
CA THR A 216 0.65 3.75 6.39
C THR A 216 -0.64 3.42 5.67
N GLY A 217 -0.69 2.27 5.01
CA GLY A 217 -1.86 1.75 4.32
C GLY A 217 -2.02 0.26 4.55
N CYS A 218 -2.94 -0.38 3.83
CA CYS A 218 -3.23 -1.78 4.02
C CYS A 218 -3.62 -2.50 2.72
N PHE A 219 -3.58 -3.83 2.78
CA PHE A 219 -3.92 -4.75 1.71
C PHE A 219 -4.88 -5.83 2.19
N ALA A 220 -5.83 -6.20 1.34
CA ALA A 220 -6.66 -7.36 1.53
C ALA A 220 -7.10 -7.96 0.18
N ARG A 221 -7.53 -9.22 0.19
CA ARG A 221 -8.09 -9.86 -1.02
C ARG A 221 -9.49 -9.36 -1.33
N THR A 222 -10.23 -8.95 -0.30
CA THR A 222 -11.57 -8.39 -0.44
C THR A 222 -11.66 -7.02 0.23
N PRO A 223 -12.54 -6.12 -0.24
CA PRO A 223 -12.73 -4.83 0.41
C PRO A 223 -13.30 -4.96 1.84
N ASN A 224 -14.13 -5.97 2.11
CA ASN A 224 -14.64 -6.24 3.46
C ASN A 224 -13.49 -6.57 4.43
N ASP A 225 -12.53 -7.42 4.03
CA ASP A 225 -11.35 -7.72 4.85
C ASP A 225 -10.46 -6.47 5.00
N MET A 226 -10.37 -5.62 3.96
CA MET A 226 -9.69 -4.32 4.01
C MET A 226 -10.34 -3.38 5.03
N GLU A 227 -11.65 -3.23 4.98
CA GLU A 227 -12.44 -2.41 5.90
C GLU A 227 -12.23 -2.84 7.34
N PHE A 228 -12.23 -4.16 7.56
CA PHE A 228 -12.01 -4.74 8.88
C PHE A 228 -10.63 -4.35 9.45
N LEU A 229 -9.55 -4.56 8.68
CA LEU A 229 -8.21 -4.15 9.11
C LEU A 229 -8.11 -2.64 9.29
N PHE A 230 -8.62 -1.85 8.34
CA PHE A 230 -8.52 -0.40 8.39
C PHE A 230 -9.24 0.15 9.62
N ASN A 231 -10.43 -0.35 9.96
CA ASN A 231 -11.18 0.03 11.15
C ASN A 231 -10.41 -0.27 12.43
N TYR A 232 -9.62 -1.34 12.46
CA TYR A 232 -8.79 -1.68 13.62
C TYR A 232 -7.58 -0.74 13.79
N ILE A 233 -6.93 -0.34 12.69
CA ILE A 233 -5.67 0.42 12.76
C ILE A 233 -5.83 1.94 12.65
N LYS A 234 -6.98 2.43 12.14
CA LYS A 234 -7.24 3.87 12.01
C LYS A 234 -7.48 4.54 13.36
N GLY A 235 -7.30 5.86 13.38
CA GLY A 235 -7.68 6.70 14.49
C GLY A 235 -6.55 7.48 15.13
N ARG A 236 -6.93 8.34 16.05
CA ARG A 236 -6.01 9.23 16.75
C ARG A 236 -5.14 8.48 17.76
N ASN A 237 -3.87 8.86 17.83
CA ASN A 237 -2.96 8.44 18.89
C ASN A 237 -2.24 9.66 19.47
N VAL A 238 -2.15 9.75 20.80
CA VAL A 238 -1.54 10.89 21.50
C VAL A 238 -0.05 11.10 21.17
N LYS A 239 0.65 10.05 20.75
CA LYS A 239 2.05 10.12 20.35
C LYS A 239 2.25 10.69 18.93
N ASP A 240 1.23 10.63 18.07
CA ASP A 240 1.22 11.26 16.74
C ASP A 240 0.23 12.43 16.73
N LYS A 241 0.74 13.64 16.93
CA LYS A 241 -0.08 14.87 17.00
C LYS A 241 -0.83 15.19 15.71
N LEU A 242 -0.43 14.60 14.58
CA LEU A 242 -1.05 14.82 13.27
C LEU A 242 -2.09 13.74 12.96
N SER A 243 -2.23 12.71 13.80
CA SER A 243 -3.28 11.71 13.66
C SER A 243 -4.64 12.26 14.10
N PHE A 244 -5.69 11.74 13.46
CA PHE A 244 -7.08 12.18 13.69
C PHE A 244 -8.04 11.02 13.55
N ASP A 245 -9.26 11.21 14.11
CA ASP A 245 -10.36 10.28 13.91
C ASP A 245 -11.13 10.65 12.64
N LEU A 246 -11.43 9.66 11.82
CA LEU A 246 -12.29 9.83 10.65
C LEU A 246 -13.74 9.93 11.11
N LYS A 247 -14.50 10.80 10.44
CA LYS A 247 -15.94 10.88 10.64
C LYS A 247 -16.65 9.79 9.83
N ASP A 248 -17.77 9.32 10.36
CA ASP A 248 -18.66 8.47 9.58
C ASP A 248 -19.26 9.26 8.42
N ILE A 249 -19.35 8.62 7.27
CA ILE A 249 -19.88 9.20 6.05
C ILE A 249 -21.12 8.40 5.66
N ASN A 250 -22.20 9.10 5.33
CA ASN A 250 -23.39 8.47 4.77
C ASN A 250 -23.05 7.85 3.41
N ASN A 251 -23.33 6.56 3.27
CA ASN A 251 -23.12 5.85 2.01
C ASN A 251 -24.18 6.29 0.99
N LYS A 252 -23.72 6.74 -0.17
CA LYS A 252 -24.55 6.92 -1.35
C LYS A 252 -24.77 5.57 -2.04
N LYS A 253 -25.90 5.41 -2.72
CA LYS A 253 -26.09 4.29 -3.63
C LYS A 253 -25.11 4.40 -4.81
N LEU A 254 -24.72 3.29 -5.37
CA LEU A 254 -23.77 3.27 -6.50
C LEU A 254 -24.28 4.13 -7.68
N SER A 255 -25.59 4.10 -7.95
CA SER A 255 -26.24 4.92 -9.00
C SER A 255 -26.15 6.44 -8.79
N ASP A 256 -25.92 6.87 -7.55
CA ASP A 256 -25.89 8.29 -7.18
C ASP A 256 -24.46 8.84 -7.17
N LEU A 257 -23.48 7.97 -7.43
CA LEU A 257 -22.06 8.33 -7.48
C LEU A 257 -21.66 8.84 -8.86
N LYS A 258 -20.74 9.81 -8.86
CA LYS A 258 -20.16 10.36 -10.07
C LYS A 258 -18.65 10.26 -10.07
N ILE A 259 -18.08 9.64 -11.11
CA ILE A 259 -16.64 9.46 -11.30
C ILE A 259 -16.14 10.32 -12.45
N GLY A 260 -15.09 11.11 -12.20
CA GLY A 260 -14.29 11.76 -13.23
C GLY A 260 -13.16 10.83 -13.68
N TRP A 261 -13.19 10.35 -14.92
CA TRP A 261 -12.12 9.57 -15.51
C TRP A 261 -11.02 10.52 -16.02
N CYS A 262 -9.88 10.50 -15.35
CA CYS A 262 -8.76 11.41 -15.65
C CYS A 262 -7.72 10.79 -16.58
N ILE A 263 -8.07 9.76 -17.29
CA ILE A 263 -7.30 8.86 -18.16
C ILE A 263 -5.76 9.01 -18.06
N ASP A 264 -5.21 10.08 -18.56
CA ASP A 264 -3.78 10.35 -18.69
C ASP A 264 -3.41 11.79 -18.28
N LEU A 265 -4.25 12.43 -17.48
CA LEU A 265 -4.11 13.81 -17.06
C LEU A 265 -3.92 14.78 -18.25
N ASN A 266 -4.83 14.71 -19.24
CA ASN A 266 -4.82 15.45 -20.51
C ASN A 266 -3.62 15.07 -21.41
N GLU A 267 -3.42 13.77 -21.65
CA GLU A 267 -2.38 13.20 -22.53
C GLU A 267 -0.93 13.39 -22.01
N GLN A 268 -0.76 13.74 -20.73
CA GLN A 268 0.55 13.96 -20.15
C GLN A 268 1.20 12.65 -19.66
N TYR A 269 0.39 11.70 -19.17
CA TYR A 269 0.90 10.41 -18.71
C TYR A 269 1.03 9.40 -19.85
N LYS A 270 2.07 8.60 -19.83
CA LYS A 270 2.28 7.49 -20.76
C LYS A 270 2.01 6.17 -20.06
N TYR A 271 1.38 5.24 -20.76
CA TYR A 271 1.05 3.90 -20.26
C TYR A 271 1.51 2.83 -21.25
N GLU A 272 1.89 1.66 -20.73
CA GLU A 272 2.08 0.45 -21.54
C GLU A 272 0.75 0.05 -22.19
N ASP A 273 0.83 -0.46 -23.42
CA ASP A 273 -0.34 -0.81 -24.24
C ASP A 273 -1.25 -1.80 -23.52
N GLY A 274 -2.56 -1.56 -23.60
CA GLY A 274 -3.62 -2.37 -22.99
C GLY A 274 -4.01 -1.98 -21.56
N ILE A 275 -3.26 -1.10 -20.89
CA ILE A 275 -3.62 -0.67 -19.52
C ILE A 275 -4.90 0.18 -19.55
N ILE A 276 -4.97 1.16 -20.45
CA ILE A 276 -6.15 2.01 -20.61
C ILE A 276 -7.36 1.16 -20.98
N ASP A 277 -7.21 0.24 -21.94
CA ASP A 277 -8.29 -0.64 -22.40
C ASP A 277 -8.91 -1.46 -21.26
N LEU A 278 -8.08 -2.00 -20.34
CA LEU A 278 -8.56 -2.73 -19.18
C LEU A 278 -9.39 -1.83 -18.25
N CYS A 279 -8.92 -0.62 -17.98
CA CYS A 279 -9.65 0.33 -17.14
C CYS A 279 -10.97 0.75 -17.79
N GLU A 280 -10.97 1.14 -19.07
CA GLU A 280 -12.18 1.54 -19.80
C GLU A 280 -13.22 0.44 -19.93
N ASN A 281 -12.78 -0.82 -20.11
CA ASN A 281 -13.69 -1.97 -20.11
C ASN A 281 -14.45 -2.10 -18.78
N ILE A 282 -13.78 -1.83 -17.66
CA ILE A 282 -14.42 -1.82 -16.34
C ILE A 282 -15.36 -0.61 -16.21
N LEU A 283 -14.93 0.58 -16.62
CA LEU A 283 -15.76 1.79 -16.57
C LEU A 283 -17.04 1.64 -17.39
N LYS A 284 -16.96 1.08 -18.61
CA LYS A 284 -18.14 0.77 -19.44
C LYS A 284 -19.12 -0.19 -18.74
N LYS A 285 -18.61 -1.22 -18.05
CA LYS A 285 -19.45 -2.14 -17.25
C LYS A 285 -20.08 -1.45 -16.05
N LEU A 286 -19.37 -0.53 -15.39
CA LEU A 286 -19.92 0.27 -14.29
C LEU A 286 -21.02 1.21 -14.80
N GLN A 287 -20.84 1.84 -15.96
CA GLN A 287 -21.89 2.64 -16.61
C GLN A 287 -23.14 1.80 -16.93
N SER A 288 -22.95 0.56 -17.38
CA SER A 288 -24.06 -0.38 -17.59
C SER A 288 -24.80 -0.77 -16.30
N ASN A 289 -24.17 -0.55 -15.14
CA ASN A 289 -24.76 -0.67 -13.80
C ASN A 289 -25.23 0.67 -13.24
N ASN A 290 -25.54 1.63 -14.10
CA ASN A 290 -26.07 2.97 -13.79
C ASN A 290 -25.13 3.90 -13.01
N LEU A 291 -23.82 3.66 -13.04
CA LEU A 291 -22.86 4.60 -12.46
C LEU A 291 -22.58 5.76 -13.44
N ASN A 292 -22.60 6.99 -12.96
CA ASN A 292 -22.28 8.15 -13.77
C ASN A 292 -20.77 8.33 -13.89
N ILE A 293 -20.22 8.16 -15.10
CA ILE A 293 -18.79 8.30 -15.40
C ILE A 293 -18.63 9.29 -16.55
N GLU A 294 -17.78 10.27 -16.35
CA GLU A 294 -17.47 11.31 -17.34
C GLU A 294 -15.97 11.39 -17.59
N ASP A 295 -15.58 11.55 -18.85
CA ASP A 295 -14.21 11.91 -19.20
C ASP A 295 -13.91 13.30 -18.65
N LEU A 296 -12.91 13.39 -17.78
CA LEU A 296 -12.59 14.62 -17.08
C LEU A 296 -11.35 15.27 -17.68
N LYS A 297 -11.55 16.41 -18.35
CA LYS A 297 -10.45 17.31 -18.70
C LYS A 297 -10.16 18.23 -17.51
N THR A 298 -8.91 18.27 -17.11
CA THR A 298 -8.45 19.03 -15.94
C THR A 298 -7.53 20.19 -16.37
N GLU A 299 -7.46 21.23 -15.54
CA GLU A 299 -6.43 22.27 -15.67
C GLU A 299 -5.15 21.93 -14.87
N ILE A 300 -4.93 20.66 -14.61
CA ILE A 300 -3.76 20.18 -13.85
C ILE A 300 -2.62 19.99 -14.86
N ASN A 301 -1.45 20.57 -14.55
CA ASN A 301 -0.22 20.36 -15.30
C ASN A 301 0.62 19.31 -14.59
N SER A 302 0.90 18.17 -15.22
CA SER A 302 1.65 17.06 -14.61
C SER A 302 3.09 17.45 -14.33
N GLU A 303 3.74 18.26 -15.13
CA GLU A 303 5.13 18.67 -14.93
C GLU A 303 5.28 19.61 -13.71
N GLU A 304 4.29 20.48 -13.44
CA GLU A 304 4.28 21.26 -12.20
C GLU A 304 4.08 20.37 -10.98
N LEU A 305 3.15 19.39 -11.06
CA LEU A 305 2.97 18.38 -10.01
C LEU A 305 4.26 17.57 -9.78
N TRP A 306 4.89 17.13 -10.89
CA TRP A 306 6.13 16.39 -10.86
C TRP A 306 7.27 17.18 -10.23
N TYR A 307 7.43 18.45 -10.61
CA TYR A 307 8.42 19.35 -9.98
C TYR A 307 8.21 19.43 -8.47
N SER A 308 6.97 19.72 -8.04
CA SER A 308 6.64 19.82 -6.62
C SER A 308 6.92 18.50 -5.90
N TRP A 309 6.53 17.38 -6.51
CA TRP A 309 6.74 16.03 -5.98
C TRP A 309 8.23 15.72 -5.76
N ILE A 310 9.06 15.91 -6.79
CA ILE A 310 10.49 15.64 -6.74
C ILE A 310 11.16 16.43 -5.61
N ILE A 311 10.85 17.70 -5.47
CA ILE A 311 11.43 18.56 -4.44
C ILE A 311 11.04 18.08 -3.03
N LEU A 312 9.75 17.87 -2.81
CA LEU A 312 9.26 17.49 -1.46
C LEU A 312 9.70 16.06 -1.11
N ARG A 313 9.60 15.12 -2.04
CA ARG A 313 10.01 13.74 -1.83
C ARG A 313 11.52 13.63 -1.54
N ALA A 314 12.37 14.21 -2.38
CA ALA A 314 13.81 14.10 -2.19
C ALA A 314 14.28 14.80 -0.90
N LYS A 315 13.65 15.93 -0.55
CA LYS A 315 13.93 16.61 0.74
C LYS A 315 13.53 15.74 1.92
N PHE A 316 12.34 15.13 1.89
CA PHE A 316 11.87 14.22 2.93
C PHE A 316 12.81 13.02 3.11
N LEU A 317 13.18 12.36 2.01
CA LEU A 317 14.05 11.19 2.04
C LEU A 317 15.47 11.54 2.52
N TYR A 318 16.01 12.67 2.10
CA TYR A 318 17.31 13.16 2.59
C TYR A 318 17.31 13.33 4.13
N GLU A 319 16.31 14.02 4.69
CA GLU A 319 16.20 14.19 6.14
C GLU A 319 16.03 12.83 6.86
N ASN A 320 15.31 11.91 6.26
CA ASN A 320 15.14 10.54 6.80
C ASN A 320 16.46 9.76 6.78
N PHE A 321 17.23 9.83 5.69
CA PHE A 321 18.55 9.19 5.62
C PHE A 321 19.53 9.68 6.68
N LEU A 322 19.46 10.96 7.06
CA LEU A 322 20.30 11.50 8.14
C LEU A 322 20.00 10.84 9.51
N LEU A 323 18.78 10.35 9.74
CA LEU A 323 18.41 9.68 10.98
C LEU A 323 19.03 8.29 11.12
N TYR A 324 19.30 7.59 9.99
CA TYR A 324 19.90 6.25 10.02
C TYR A 324 21.38 6.23 10.39
N ASN A 325 22.04 7.38 10.42
CA ASN A 325 23.45 7.53 10.81
C ASN A 325 24.38 6.58 10.02
N LEU A 326 24.14 6.46 8.71
CA LEU A 326 24.85 5.55 7.81
C LEU A 326 26.33 5.98 7.69
N LYS A 327 27.24 5.00 7.72
CA LYS A 327 28.69 5.23 7.67
C LYS A 327 29.19 5.45 6.24
N ASN A 328 28.60 4.75 5.27
CA ASN A 328 29.04 4.79 3.89
C ASN A 328 27.90 5.07 2.92
N LEU A 329 27.64 6.35 2.68
CA LEU A 329 26.57 6.80 1.78
C LEU A 329 26.80 6.36 0.31
N ASN A 330 28.07 6.10 -0.10
CA ASN A 330 28.38 5.64 -1.45
C ASN A 330 27.93 4.20 -1.71
N GLU A 331 27.61 3.45 -0.65
CA GLU A 331 27.05 2.10 -0.76
C GLU A 331 25.53 2.09 -0.83
N LEU A 332 24.86 3.24 -0.78
CA LEU A 332 23.43 3.31 -1.02
C LEU A 332 23.08 2.73 -2.41
N PRO A 333 21.91 2.04 -2.56
CA PRO A 333 21.42 1.67 -3.88
C PRO A 333 21.23 2.94 -4.74
N SER A 334 21.37 2.79 -6.05
CA SER A 334 21.38 3.93 -6.99
C SER A 334 20.16 4.87 -6.82
N GLN A 335 18.97 4.31 -6.56
CA GLN A 335 17.77 5.10 -6.33
C GLN A 335 17.84 5.90 -5.02
N ALA A 336 18.27 5.26 -3.92
CA ALA A 336 18.42 5.92 -2.63
C ALA A 336 19.54 6.97 -2.66
N TYR A 337 20.65 6.68 -3.34
CA TYR A 337 21.74 7.63 -3.56
C TYR A 337 21.28 8.86 -4.36
N TRP A 338 20.49 8.64 -5.41
CA TRP A 338 19.90 9.73 -6.19
C TRP A 338 19.02 10.64 -5.31
N GLU A 339 18.15 10.06 -4.47
CA GLU A 339 17.29 10.81 -3.56
C GLU A 339 18.11 11.59 -2.52
N TYR A 340 19.15 10.98 -1.98
CA TYR A 340 20.05 11.63 -1.02
C TYR A 340 20.76 12.86 -1.64
N GLU A 341 21.40 12.70 -2.78
CA GLU A 341 22.12 13.80 -3.44
C GLU A 341 21.16 14.89 -3.93
N LYS A 342 20.01 14.51 -4.48
CA LYS A 342 18.98 15.46 -4.89
C LYS A 342 18.47 16.26 -3.68
N GLY A 343 18.08 15.58 -2.60
CA GLY A 343 17.56 16.22 -1.39
C GLY A 343 18.56 17.12 -0.69
N LYS A 344 19.85 16.75 -0.68
CA LYS A 344 20.96 17.56 -0.18
C LYS A 344 21.11 18.88 -0.93
N SER A 345 20.86 18.89 -2.24
CA SER A 345 20.97 20.07 -3.09
C SER A 345 19.81 21.06 -2.97
N ILE A 346 18.66 20.63 -2.42
CA ILE A 346 17.42 21.41 -2.34
C ILE A 346 17.54 22.50 -1.27
N LYS A 347 17.26 23.73 -1.66
CA LYS A 347 17.24 24.91 -0.79
C LYS A 347 15.82 25.17 -0.26
N THR A 348 15.71 25.88 0.86
CA THR A 348 14.42 26.26 1.47
C THR A 348 13.48 26.95 0.47
N LYS A 349 13.99 27.83 -0.40
CA LYS A 349 13.18 28.50 -1.43
C LYS A 349 12.51 27.53 -2.41
N ASP A 350 13.18 26.41 -2.73
CA ASP A 350 12.67 25.39 -3.66
C ASP A 350 11.53 24.61 -2.99
N VAL A 351 11.68 24.32 -1.70
CA VAL A 351 10.62 23.68 -0.87
C VAL A 351 9.39 24.58 -0.78
N LEU A 352 9.58 25.88 -0.50
CA LEU A 352 8.47 26.84 -0.42
C LEU A 352 7.70 26.93 -1.74
N LYS A 353 8.41 27.00 -2.90
CA LYS A 353 7.82 26.99 -4.21
C LYS A 353 7.04 25.68 -4.48
N ALA A 354 7.61 24.55 -4.06
CA ALA A 354 6.94 23.26 -4.21
C ALA A 354 5.64 23.17 -3.38
N ILE A 355 5.65 23.72 -2.15
CA ILE A 355 4.46 23.82 -1.30
C ILE A 355 3.40 24.76 -1.94
N GLU A 356 3.81 25.89 -2.52
CA GLU A 356 2.91 26.79 -3.23
C GLU A 356 2.20 26.11 -4.39
N ILE A 357 2.94 25.38 -5.24
CA ILE A 357 2.39 24.57 -6.33
C ILE A 357 1.40 23.52 -5.79
N ARG A 358 1.79 22.80 -4.73
CA ARG A 358 0.91 21.83 -4.08
C ARG A 358 -0.42 22.46 -3.65
N ASN A 359 -0.36 23.60 -2.97
CA ASN A 359 -1.56 24.31 -2.49
C ASN A 359 -2.44 24.78 -3.64
N LYS A 360 -1.86 25.34 -4.73
CA LYS A 360 -2.57 25.70 -5.97
C LYS A 360 -3.39 24.51 -6.51
N TYR A 361 -2.79 23.30 -6.54
CA TYR A 361 -3.50 22.12 -7.04
C TYR A 361 -4.45 21.51 -6.02
N MET A 362 -4.21 21.69 -4.72
CA MET A 362 -5.19 21.32 -3.70
C MET A 362 -6.51 22.09 -3.90
N ASP A 363 -6.45 23.40 -4.13
CA ASP A 363 -7.65 24.22 -4.39
C ASP A 363 -8.39 23.75 -5.65
N LYS A 364 -7.66 23.44 -6.73
CA LYS A 364 -8.26 22.92 -7.97
C LYS A 364 -8.96 21.58 -7.74
N ILE A 365 -8.33 20.65 -7.04
CA ILE A 365 -8.89 19.34 -6.73
C ILE A 365 -10.10 19.45 -5.82
N GLN A 366 -10.07 20.33 -4.81
CA GLN A 366 -11.23 20.60 -3.96
C GLN A 366 -12.43 21.10 -4.77
N ASN A 367 -12.20 21.90 -5.81
CA ASN A 367 -13.28 22.32 -6.71
C ASN A 367 -13.83 21.17 -7.57
N LEU A 368 -12.99 20.24 -8.02
CA LEU A 368 -13.45 19.05 -8.73
C LEU A 368 -14.34 18.15 -7.85
N PHE A 369 -13.97 17.95 -6.58
CA PHE A 369 -14.76 17.17 -5.64
C PHE A 369 -16.11 17.79 -5.21
N LYS A 370 -16.40 19.03 -5.63
CA LYS A 370 -17.77 19.56 -5.54
C LYS A 370 -18.72 18.96 -6.58
N HIS A 371 -18.17 18.42 -7.67
CA HIS A 371 -18.91 17.90 -8.81
C HIS A 371 -18.76 16.39 -9.01
N TYR A 372 -17.70 15.80 -8.50
CA TYR A 372 -17.40 14.37 -8.59
C TYR A 372 -17.25 13.76 -7.19
N ASP A 373 -17.74 12.55 -7.02
CA ASP A 373 -17.52 11.77 -5.81
C ASP A 373 -16.13 11.15 -5.78
N PHE A 374 -15.64 10.76 -6.96
CA PHE A 374 -14.32 10.17 -7.16
C PHE A 374 -13.65 10.66 -8.43
N LEU A 375 -12.32 10.61 -8.41
CA LEU A 375 -11.49 10.67 -9.61
C LEU A 375 -10.91 9.27 -9.84
N ALA A 376 -10.75 8.88 -11.10
CA ALA A 376 -10.18 7.59 -11.46
C ALA A 376 -8.99 7.75 -12.40
N LEU A 377 -7.96 6.91 -12.18
CA LEU A 377 -6.73 6.80 -12.97
C LEU A 377 -6.27 5.32 -12.97
N PRO A 378 -5.52 4.85 -13.97
CA PRO A 378 -4.85 3.55 -13.85
C PRO A 378 -3.97 3.47 -12.61
N SER A 379 -3.82 2.28 -12.02
CA SER A 379 -2.99 2.07 -10.82
C SER A 379 -1.50 1.90 -11.11
N ALA A 380 -1.09 1.78 -12.37
CA ALA A 380 0.30 1.75 -12.77
C ALA A 380 0.44 2.13 -14.25
N GLN A 381 1.64 2.57 -14.64
CA GLN A 381 1.95 2.92 -16.02
C GLN A 381 2.57 1.75 -16.81
N LEU A 382 2.94 0.68 -16.11
CA LEU A 382 3.50 -0.56 -16.66
C LEU A 382 2.81 -1.77 -16.05
N PHE A 383 2.72 -2.86 -16.79
CA PHE A 383 2.43 -4.17 -16.22
C PHE A 383 3.61 -4.69 -15.39
N PRO A 384 3.43 -5.76 -14.59
CA PRO A 384 4.55 -6.40 -13.88
C PRO A 384 5.73 -6.68 -14.82
N PHE A 385 6.85 -5.98 -14.60
CA PHE A 385 8.06 -6.07 -15.39
C PHE A 385 9.03 -7.15 -14.86
N GLU A 386 10.11 -7.43 -15.57
CA GLU A 386 11.08 -8.46 -15.20
C GLU A 386 11.68 -8.23 -13.81
N LYS A 387 11.62 -9.25 -12.96
CA LYS A 387 12.06 -9.22 -11.56
C LYS A 387 13.54 -8.86 -11.39
N ASN A 388 14.36 -9.16 -12.38
CA ASN A 388 15.80 -8.93 -12.35
C ASN A 388 16.21 -7.51 -12.79
N LEU A 389 15.27 -6.69 -13.25
CA LEU A 389 15.54 -5.28 -13.53
C LEU A 389 15.60 -4.47 -12.22
N ASN A 390 16.56 -3.55 -12.14
CA ASN A 390 16.59 -2.61 -11.02
C ASN A 390 15.39 -1.66 -11.07
N ASN A 391 15.10 -1.11 -12.24
CA ASN A 391 13.90 -0.32 -12.58
C ASN A 391 13.72 -0.28 -14.10
N PRO A 392 12.50 -0.07 -14.58
CA PRO A 392 12.21 0.20 -15.97
C PRO A 392 12.90 1.49 -16.45
N GLU A 393 13.34 1.51 -17.69
CA GLU A 393 13.91 2.69 -18.35
C GLU A 393 13.03 3.23 -19.46
N PHE A 394 11.99 2.47 -19.85
CA PHE A 394 11.08 2.80 -20.94
C PHE A 394 9.63 2.52 -20.54
N ILE A 395 8.70 3.30 -21.10
CA ILE A 395 7.27 2.99 -21.19
C ILE A 395 6.97 2.91 -22.69
N ASN A 396 6.70 1.70 -23.19
CA ASN A 396 6.75 1.40 -24.63
C ASN A 396 8.11 1.87 -25.21
N ASP A 397 8.09 2.67 -26.28
CA ASP A 397 9.30 3.22 -26.90
C ASP A 397 9.78 4.54 -26.27
N ASN A 398 9.09 5.05 -25.23
CA ASN A 398 9.43 6.31 -24.60
C ASN A 398 10.42 6.09 -23.46
N LYS A 399 11.64 6.60 -23.62
CA LYS A 399 12.64 6.61 -22.56
C LYS A 399 12.21 7.59 -21.47
N ILE A 400 12.31 7.13 -20.21
CA ILE A 400 12.00 7.95 -19.03
C ILE A 400 13.25 8.69 -18.53
N ASP A 401 13.04 9.88 -17.94
CA ASP A 401 14.10 10.80 -17.54
C ASP A 401 14.69 10.52 -16.15
N THR A 402 13.92 9.86 -15.29
CA THR A 402 14.32 9.52 -13.92
C THR A 402 13.91 8.10 -13.58
N TYR A 403 14.58 7.48 -12.60
CA TYR A 403 14.33 6.09 -12.20
C TYR A 403 12.88 5.82 -11.73
N HIS A 404 12.11 6.85 -11.44
CA HIS A 404 10.76 6.76 -10.88
C HIS A 404 9.69 7.45 -11.74
N ARG A 405 10.00 7.92 -12.96
CA ARG A 405 9.01 8.53 -13.86
C ARG A 405 7.87 7.56 -14.24
N TYR A 406 8.13 6.26 -14.32
CA TYR A 406 7.09 5.25 -14.54
C TYR A 406 6.08 5.09 -13.38
N MET A 407 6.28 5.85 -12.31
CA MET A 407 5.40 5.93 -11.15
C MET A 407 4.66 7.28 -11.06
N GLU A 408 4.75 8.11 -12.09
CA GLU A 408 4.22 9.47 -12.11
C GLU A 408 2.70 9.52 -11.84
N VAL A 409 1.97 8.51 -12.27
CA VAL A 409 0.52 8.36 -12.08
C VAL A 409 0.09 8.41 -10.60
N TYR A 410 0.99 8.18 -9.67
CA TYR A 410 0.70 8.26 -8.24
C TYR A 410 0.84 9.67 -7.67
N THR A 411 1.47 10.59 -8.40
CA THR A 411 1.87 11.90 -7.91
C THR A 411 0.68 12.73 -7.44
N LEU A 412 -0.41 12.75 -8.19
CA LEU A 412 -1.61 13.53 -7.88
C LEU A 412 -2.11 13.24 -6.46
N SER A 413 -2.47 12.00 -6.18
CA SER A 413 -3.02 11.62 -4.87
C SER A 413 -1.98 11.64 -3.75
N SER A 414 -0.71 11.30 -4.05
CA SER A 414 0.36 11.31 -3.05
C SER A 414 0.72 12.71 -2.61
N LEU A 415 0.94 13.64 -3.55
CA LEU A 415 1.31 15.02 -3.27
C LEU A 415 0.20 15.75 -2.51
N LEU A 416 -1.05 15.51 -2.89
CA LEU A 416 -2.21 16.19 -2.31
C LEU A 416 -2.79 15.49 -1.06
N GLY A 417 -2.25 14.32 -0.69
CA GLY A 417 -2.70 13.59 0.51
C GLY A 417 -4.11 13.01 0.39
N LEU A 418 -4.53 12.63 -0.82
CA LEU A 418 -5.87 12.13 -1.09
C LEU A 418 -5.97 10.63 -0.76
N PRO A 419 -7.05 10.18 -0.07
CA PRO A 419 -7.30 8.77 0.14
C PRO A 419 -7.61 8.08 -1.19
N THR A 420 -6.97 6.94 -1.42
CA THR A 420 -7.02 6.25 -2.70
C THR A 420 -6.98 4.76 -2.51
N ILE A 421 -7.91 4.05 -3.15
CA ILE A 421 -7.87 2.58 -3.22
C ILE A 421 -7.50 2.14 -4.65
N SER A 422 -6.59 1.18 -4.76
CA SER A 422 -6.39 0.43 -6.00
C SER A 422 -7.36 -0.74 -6.03
N ILE A 423 -8.18 -0.80 -7.07
CA ILE A 423 -9.12 -1.90 -7.34
C ILE A 423 -8.63 -2.71 -8.54
N PRO A 424 -8.80 -4.04 -8.59
CA PRO A 424 -8.45 -4.86 -9.73
C PRO A 424 -9.29 -4.50 -10.98
N VAL A 425 -8.68 -4.54 -12.19
CA VAL A 425 -9.42 -4.34 -13.46
C VAL A 425 -9.26 -5.49 -14.44
N GLY A 426 -8.53 -6.54 -14.06
CA GLY A 426 -8.34 -7.73 -14.88
C GLY A 426 -6.89 -7.96 -15.27
N PHE A 427 -6.73 -8.73 -16.35
CA PHE A 427 -5.44 -9.26 -16.78
C PHE A 427 -5.23 -8.97 -18.27
N ASN A 428 -3.99 -8.72 -18.66
CA ASN A 428 -3.61 -8.64 -20.07
C ASN A 428 -3.57 -10.05 -20.72
N ASN A 429 -3.26 -10.10 -22.01
CA ASN A 429 -3.17 -11.36 -22.77
C ASN A 429 -2.04 -12.29 -22.30
N LYS A 430 -1.07 -11.80 -21.51
CA LYS A 430 -0.02 -12.59 -20.87
C LYS A 430 -0.40 -13.07 -19.46
N GLY A 431 -1.62 -12.78 -18.99
CA GLY A 431 -2.09 -13.13 -17.65
C GLY A 431 -1.50 -12.28 -16.53
N LEU A 432 -0.97 -11.08 -16.85
CA LEU A 432 -0.47 -10.14 -15.86
C LEU A 432 -1.58 -9.17 -15.41
N PRO A 433 -1.80 -8.99 -14.10
CA PRO A 433 -2.88 -8.18 -13.59
C PRO A 433 -2.62 -6.68 -13.68
N MET A 434 -3.70 -5.90 -13.63
CA MET A 434 -3.69 -4.45 -13.53
C MET A 434 -4.79 -3.99 -12.57
N GLY A 435 -4.66 -2.75 -12.09
CA GLY A 435 -5.62 -2.07 -11.23
C GLY A 435 -5.96 -0.67 -11.70
N MET A 436 -6.98 -0.09 -11.07
CA MET A 436 -7.40 1.30 -11.24
C MET A 436 -7.46 1.99 -9.88
N GLN A 437 -6.94 3.20 -9.78
CA GLN A 437 -7.06 4.06 -8.61
C GLN A 437 -8.43 4.71 -8.57
N ILE A 438 -9.11 4.60 -7.43
CA ILE A 438 -10.30 5.36 -7.09
C ILE A 438 -9.92 6.33 -5.97
N ILE A 439 -9.97 7.61 -6.26
CA ILE A 439 -9.46 8.70 -5.43
C ILE A 439 -10.64 9.49 -4.90
N ALA A 440 -10.72 9.71 -3.59
CA ALA A 440 -11.72 10.57 -2.96
C ALA A 440 -11.10 11.84 -2.35
N ASN A 441 -11.94 12.71 -1.85
CA ASN A 441 -11.51 13.91 -1.16
C ASN A 441 -10.84 13.57 0.18
N VAL A 442 -10.02 14.48 0.68
CA VAL A 442 -9.30 14.33 1.96
C VAL A 442 -10.27 13.98 3.09
N LYS A 443 -9.93 12.95 3.89
CA LYS A 443 -10.73 12.41 4.99
C LYS A 443 -12.01 11.67 4.56
N GLU A 444 -12.16 11.34 3.29
CA GLU A 444 -13.24 10.49 2.79
C GLU A 444 -12.80 9.04 2.58
N ASP A 445 -11.92 8.53 3.43
CA ASP A 445 -11.32 7.19 3.35
C ASP A 445 -12.37 6.08 3.34
N ASN A 446 -13.40 6.17 4.19
CA ASN A 446 -14.49 5.19 4.21
C ASN A 446 -15.26 5.16 2.87
N LYS A 447 -15.30 6.27 2.13
CA LYS A 447 -16.02 6.35 0.86
C LYS A 447 -15.36 5.50 -0.24
N VAL A 448 -14.01 5.46 -0.32
CA VAL A 448 -13.32 4.60 -1.28
C VAL A 448 -13.45 3.12 -0.94
N ILE A 449 -13.52 2.77 0.35
CA ILE A 449 -13.73 1.38 0.80
C ILE A 449 -15.16 0.94 0.48
N ASN A 450 -16.17 1.77 0.77
CA ASN A 450 -17.57 1.49 0.47
C ASN A 450 -17.81 1.32 -1.04
N PHE A 451 -17.17 2.17 -1.86
CA PHE A 451 -17.19 1.98 -3.31
C PHE A 451 -16.59 0.62 -3.70
N ALA A 452 -15.44 0.25 -3.14
CA ALA A 452 -14.79 -1.03 -3.43
C ALA A 452 -15.64 -2.23 -3.00
N ASN A 453 -16.41 -2.15 -1.88
CA ASN A 453 -17.36 -3.19 -1.49
C ASN A 453 -18.44 -3.40 -2.56
N SER A 454 -19.10 -2.32 -3.00
CA SER A 454 -20.09 -2.39 -4.09
C SER A 454 -19.49 -2.86 -5.41
N TYR A 455 -18.24 -2.48 -5.70
CA TYR A 455 -17.49 -2.92 -6.86
C TYR A 455 -17.23 -4.43 -6.84
N GLU A 456 -16.79 -4.97 -5.71
CA GLU A 456 -16.50 -6.41 -5.57
C GLU A 456 -17.79 -7.25 -5.68
N GLU A 457 -18.93 -6.78 -5.20
CA GLU A 457 -20.23 -7.43 -5.37
C GLU A 457 -20.60 -7.61 -6.86
N ILE A 458 -20.24 -6.63 -7.70
CA ILE A 458 -20.52 -6.68 -9.16
C ILE A 458 -19.53 -7.59 -9.90
N PHE A 459 -18.23 -7.45 -9.61
CA PHE A 459 -17.17 -8.04 -10.44
C PHE A 459 -16.55 -9.30 -9.85
N ASN A 460 -16.55 -9.43 -8.50
CA ASN A 460 -16.02 -10.59 -7.78
C ASN A 460 -14.58 -10.95 -8.20
N PHE A 461 -13.67 -9.95 -8.18
CA PHE A 461 -12.27 -10.16 -8.57
C PHE A 461 -11.49 -11.07 -7.62
N SER A 462 -11.93 -11.19 -6.36
CA SER A 462 -11.33 -12.07 -5.36
C SER A 462 -11.39 -13.55 -5.72
N LYS A 463 -12.25 -13.94 -6.66
CA LYS A 463 -12.32 -15.32 -7.20
C LYS A 463 -11.10 -15.71 -8.04
N PHE A 464 -10.39 -14.74 -8.64
CA PHE A 464 -9.23 -15.02 -9.48
C PHE A 464 -7.99 -15.28 -8.64
N LYS A 465 -7.84 -16.53 -8.21
CA LYS A 465 -6.69 -16.96 -7.38
C LYS A 465 -5.46 -17.24 -8.26
N PRO A 466 -4.24 -16.90 -7.78
CA PRO A 466 -3.00 -17.28 -8.46
C PRO A 466 -2.91 -18.80 -8.64
N LYS A 467 -2.31 -19.26 -9.76
CA LYS A 467 -2.09 -20.70 -10.03
C LYS A 467 -1.33 -21.42 -8.92
N LEU A 468 -0.45 -20.70 -8.22
CA LEU A 468 0.25 -21.19 -7.05
C LEU A 468 -0.68 -21.69 -5.93
N MET A 469 -1.90 -21.16 -5.85
CA MET A 469 -2.91 -21.52 -4.85
C MET A 469 -3.88 -22.62 -5.31
N GLN A 470 -3.87 -22.94 -6.58
CA GLN A 470 -4.66 -24.01 -7.18
C GLN A 470 -3.90 -25.35 -7.08
#